data_346aa0dba08db18750f2a7c1cd292013
#
_entry.id   346aa0dba08db18750f2a7c1cd292013
#
_cell.length_a   1.000
_cell.length_b   1.000
_cell.length_c   1.000
_cell.angle_alpha   90.00
_cell.angle_beta   90.00
_cell.angle_gamma   90.00
#
_symmetry.space_group_name_H-M   'P 1'
#
loop_
_entity.id
_entity.type
_entity.pdbx_description
1 polymer ?
#
loop_
_entity_poly.entity_id
_entity_poly.type
_entity_poly.pdbx_seq_one_letter_code
_entity_poly.pdbx_strand_id
1 'polypeptide(L)'
;MFYELWVSKRYLKSGSKHRIISLTAMISMIGIAIGVMVLIVVISVMSGFDLYLQDKMVGVNSHLFIEFYGGTKQPYVLIDKAKKNSHILAGAPFVAGQGFIKQGPAITGVDMRGIDWKLQPEVSKIKEYMKQGSLEIEGNEVVMGEELAWRYNIKVGDKISLISPATIQATEFKVKGLFNTGMYLYDSGFVLTSIK
;
A
#
# COMPACT_ATOMS: atom_id res chain seq x y z
N MET A 1 -36.46 25.30 -23.53
CA MET A 1 -35.18 24.59 -23.77
C MET A 1 -34.73 24.61 -25.25
N PHE A 2 -35.58 24.26 -26.23
CA PHE A 2 -35.19 24.33 -27.66
C PHE A 2 -35.10 25.76 -28.22
N TYR A 3 -35.94 26.68 -27.72
CA TYR A 3 -35.97 28.07 -28.17
C TYR A 3 -34.69 28.83 -27.73
N GLU A 4 -34.24 28.64 -26.55
CA GLU A 4 -33.02 29.28 -25.99
C GLU A 4 -31.76 28.84 -26.78
N LEU A 5 -31.68 27.56 -27.12
CA LEU A 5 -30.59 27.02 -27.95
C LEU A 5 -30.63 27.57 -29.37
N TRP A 6 -31.84 27.75 -29.94
CA TRP A 6 -32.00 28.31 -31.27
C TRP A 6 -31.60 29.79 -31.30
N VAL A 7 -32.03 30.56 -30.30
CA VAL A 7 -31.67 32.00 -30.16
C VAL A 7 -30.15 32.13 -29.95
N SER A 8 -29.53 31.33 -29.06
CA SER A 8 -28.10 31.34 -28.82
C SER A 8 -27.30 31.05 -30.09
N LYS A 9 -27.70 30.05 -30.85
CA LYS A 9 -27.07 29.67 -32.13
C LYS A 9 -27.16 30.78 -33.17
N ARG A 10 -28.26 31.54 -33.19
CA ARG A 10 -28.47 32.68 -34.08
C ARG A 10 -27.60 33.86 -33.67
N TYR A 11 -27.44 34.16 -32.39
CA TYR A 11 -26.53 35.20 -31.89
C TYR A 11 -25.06 34.88 -32.17
N LEU A 12 -24.64 33.65 -32.04
CA LEU A 12 -23.28 33.21 -32.38
C LEU A 12 -22.99 33.29 -33.89
N LYS A 13 -24.02 33.17 -34.74
CA LYS A 13 -23.93 33.18 -36.21
C LYS A 13 -24.23 34.52 -36.85
N SER A 14 -24.59 35.56 -36.06
CA SER A 14 -24.96 36.86 -36.55
C SER A 14 -23.78 37.62 -37.14
N GLY A 15 -23.85 37.91 -38.43
CA GLY A 15 -22.76 38.46 -39.22
C GLY A 15 -22.46 39.93 -38.96
N SER A 16 -21.21 40.26 -39.27
CA SER A 16 -20.51 41.50 -39.55
C SER A 16 -20.62 42.76 -38.63
N LYS A 17 -21.74 43.06 -37.98
CA LYS A 17 -21.84 44.26 -37.10
C LYS A 17 -21.49 43.96 -35.61
N HIS A 18 -21.46 42.71 -35.21
CA HIS A 18 -21.19 42.29 -33.81
C HIS A 18 -20.06 41.23 -33.68
N ARG A 19 -19.09 41.30 -34.56
CA ARG A 19 -17.97 40.31 -34.63
C ARG A 19 -17.20 40.21 -33.32
N ILE A 20 -17.05 41.33 -32.60
CA ILE A 20 -16.36 41.39 -31.31
C ILE A 20 -17.15 40.64 -30.22
N ILE A 21 -18.48 40.84 -30.18
CA ILE A 21 -19.35 40.19 -29.18
C ILE A 21 -19.39 38.67 -29.42
N SER A 22 -19.42 38.22 -30.66
CA SER A 22 -19.38 36.79 -30.99
C SER A 22 -18.01 36.17 -30.61
N LEU A 23 -16.92 36.90 -30.83
CA LEU A 23 -15.57 36.43 -30.46
C LEU A 23 -15.40 36.31 -28.95
N THR A 24 -15.82 37.29 -28.16
CA THR A 24 -15.75 37.24 -26.70
C THR A 24 -16.63 36.15 -26.12
N ALA A 25 -17.82 35.92 -26.65
CA ALA A 25 -18.72 34.84 -26.24
C ALA A 25 -18.11 33.47 -26.56
N MET A 26 -17.45 33.31 -27.70
CA MET A 26 -16.78 32.06 -28.08
C MET A 26 -15.57 31.77 -27.18
N ILE A 27 -14.74 32.79 -26.89
CA ILE A 27 -13.61 32.67 -25.97
C ILE A 27 -14.08 32.26 -24.56
N SER A 28 -15.15 32.93 -24.08
CA SER A 28 -15.72 32.61 -22.77
C SER A 28 -16.26 31.18 -22.71
N MET A 29 -16.96 30.74 -23.77
CA MET A 29 -17.48 29.36 -23.85
C MET A 29 -16.35 28.32 -23.86
N ILE A 30 -15.30 28.56 -24.62
CA ILE A 30 -14.10 27.68 -24.66
C ILE A 30 -13.42 27.69 -23.29
N GLY A 31 -13.27 28.86 -22.64
CA GLY A 31 -12.68 28.96 -21.31
C GLY A 31 -13.45 28.15 -20.26
N ILE A 32 -14.77 28.25 -20.26
CA ILE A 32 -15.62 27.44 -19.36
C ILE A 32 -15.51 25.95 -19.70
N ALA A 33 -15.55 25.58 -20.98
CA ALA A 33 -15.43 24.18 -21.39
C ALA A 33 -14.10 23.57 -20.96
N ILE A 34 -12.99 24.29 -21.15
CA ILE A 34 -11.66 23.88 -20.69
C ILE A 34 -11.63 23.76 -19.16
N GLY A 35 -12.17 24.76 -18.45
CA GLY A 35 -12.22 24.74 -16.99
C GLY A 35 -12.96 23.52 -16.43
N VAL A 36 -14.14 23.21 -16.98
CA VAL A 36 -14.92 22.05 -16.58
C VAL A 36 -14.19 20.75 -16.95
N MET A 37 -13.59 20.68 -18.13
CA MET A 37 -12.82 19.51 -18.58
C MET A 37 -11.65 19.22 -17.63
N VAL A 38 -10.86 20.26 -17.27
CA VAL A 38 -9.75 20.11 -16.33
C VAL A 38 -10.25 19.63 -14.97
N LEU A 39 -11.35 20.16 -14.48
CA LEU A 39 -11.94 19.78 -13.20
C LEU A 39 -12.37 18.32 -13.19
N ILE A 40 -13.01 17.84 -14.25
CA ILE A 40 -13.41 16.43 -14.41
C ILE A 40 -12.17 15.53 -14.42
N VAL A 41 -11.14 15.91 -15.19
CA VAL A 41 -9.89 15.12 -15.27
C VAL A 41 -9.23 15.01 -13.90
N VAL A 42 -9.08 16.14 -13.18
CA VAL A 42 -8.45 16.16 -11.86
C VAL A 42 -9.22 15.30 -10.86
N ILE A 43 -10.55 15.43 -10.80
CA ILE A 43 -11.38 14.61 -9.90
C ILE A 43 -11.25 13.13 -10.25
N SER A 44 -11.31 12.78 -11.54
CA SER A 44 -11.21 11.39 -11.99
C SER A 44 -9.87 10.76 -11.63
N VAL A 45 -8.76 11.48 -11.84
CA VAL A 45 -7.42 11.02 -11.48
C VAL A 45 -7.28 10.85 -9.96
N MET A 46 -7.76 11.85 -9.19
CA MET A 46 -7.68 11.80 -7.72
C MET A 46 -8.50 10.65 -7.15
N SER A 47 -9.73 10.46 -7.62
CA SER A 47 -10.58 9.34 -7.19
C SER A 47 -9.97 7.98 -7.54
N GLY A 48 -9.36 7.84 -8.73
CA GLY A 48 -8.66 6.63 -9.12
C GLY A 48 -7.44 6.35 -8.26
N PHE A 49 -6.70 7.40 -7.91
CA PHE A 49 -5.54 7.30 -7.03
C PHE A 49 -5.93 6.88 -5.59
N ASP A 50 -6.99 7.48 -5.04
CA ASP A 50 -7.49 7.12 -3.70
C ASP A 50 -7.89 5.65 -3.62
N LEU A 51 -8.63 5.15 -4.60
CA LEU A 51 -9.02 3.74 -4.67
C LEU A 51 -7.80 2.81 -4.80
N TYR A 52 -6.82 3.18 -5.61
CA TYR A 52 -5.59 2.43 -5.76
C TYR A 52 -4.79 2.37 -4.45
N LEU A 53 -4.64 3.50 -3.74
CA LEU A 53 -3.97 3.54 -2.45
C LEU A 53 -4.69 2.70 -1.41
N GLN A 54 -6.02 2.80 -1.31
CA GLN A 54 -6.82 2.00 -0.38
C GLN A 54 -6.62 0.51 -0.61
N ASP A 55 -6.70 0.02 -1.85
CA ASP A 55 -6.50 -1.41 -2.16
C ASP A 55 -5.10 -1.89 -1.76
N LYS A 56 -4.07 -1.07 -2.02
CA LYS A 56 -2.70 -1.41 -1.67
C LYS A 56 -2.44 -1.39 -0.16
N MET A 57 -2.94 -0.38 0.55
CA MET A 57 -2.75 -0.28 2.00
C MET A 57 -3.45 -1.42 2.75
N VAL A 58 -4.69 -1.72 2.37
CA VAL A 58 -5.47 -2.83 2.94
C VAL A 58 -4.89 -4.18 2.49
N GLY A 59 -4.28 -4.25 1.30
CA GLY A 59 -3.65 -5.47 0.81
C GLY A 59 -2.47 -5.95 1.65
N VAL A 60 -1.67 -5.04 2.20
CA VAL A 60 -0.52 -5.38 3.06
C VAL A 60 -0.93 -5.55 4.52
N ASN A 61 -1.86 -4.71 4.97
CA ASN A 61 -2.33 -4.70 6.35
C ASN A 61 -3.72 -5.34 6.47
N SER A 62 -4.07 -5.76 7.68
CA SER A 62 -5.45 -6.12 8.02
C SER A 62 -6.31 -4.87 8.20
N HIS A 63 -7.64 -5.01 8.07
CA HIS A 63 -8.59 -3.90 8.24
C HIS A 63 -8.60 -3.33 9.65
N LEU A 64 -8.31 -4.15 10.66
CA LEU A 64 -8.31 -3.78 12.08
C LEU A 64 -7.08 -4.37 12.76
N PHE A 65 -6.50 -3.58 13.67
CA PHE A 65 -5.45 -4.01 14.58
C PHE A 65 -5.96 -3.89 16.02
N ILE A 66 -5.65 -4.89 16.82
CA ILE A 66 -5.85 -4.85 18.27
C ILE A 66 -4.48 -4.99 18.90
N GLU A 67 -4.00 -3.91 19.49
CA GLU A 67 -2.71 -3.87 20.16
C GLU A 67 -2.88 -3.97 21.67
N PHE A 68 -2.03 -4.75 22.29
CA PHE A 68 -1.98 -4.89 23.74
C PHE A 68 -0.65 -4.34 24.26
N TYR A 69 -0.70 -3.38 25.15
CA TYR A 69 0.47 -2.90 25.86
C TYR A 69 1.12 -4.05 26.64
N GLY A 70 2.38 -4.37 26.31
CA GLY A 70 3.10 -5.51 26.89
C GLY A 70 2.81 -6.87 26.24
N GLY A 71 2.03 -6.88 25.15
CA GLY A 71 1.68 -8.09 24.40
C GLY A 71 0.64 -8.98 25.09
N THR A 72 0.33 -10.11 24.47
CA THR A 72 -0.58 -11.11 25.04
C THR A 72 0.05 -12.51 24.96
N LYS A 73 -0.16 -13.31 26.00
CA LYS A 73 0.29 -14.72 26.03
C LYS A 73 -0.70 -15.68 25.36
N GLN A 74 -1.89 -15.21 25.03
CA GLN A 74 -2.97 -16.04 24.48
C GLN A 74 -3.60 -15.41 23.24
N PRO A 75 -2.83 -15.13 22.17
CA PRO A 75 -3.35 -14.45 20.99
C PRO A 75 -4.45 -15.25 20.27
N TYR A 76 -4.31 -16.56 20.18
CA TYR A 76 -5.29 -17.42 19.50
C TYR A 76 -6.65 -17.45 20.20
N VAL A 77 -6.67 -17.45 21.54
CA VAL A 77 -7.94 -17.37 22.31
C VAL A 77 -8.68 -16.06 22.05
N LEU A 78 -7.92 -14.96 21.88
CA LEU A 78 -8.51 -13.67 21.55
C LEU A 78 -9.06 -13.65 20.12
N ILE A 79 -8.38 -14.27 19.18
CA ILE A 79 -8.85 -14.44 17.79
C ILE A 79 -10.16 -15.24 17.77
N ASP A 80 -10.24 -16.34 18.52
CA ASP A 80 -11.44 -17.18 18.60
C ASP A 80 -12.62 -16.40 19.25
N LYS A 81 -12.35 -15.56 20.24
CA LYS A 81 -13.37 -14.68 20.82
C LYS A 81 -13.84 -13.61 19.81
N ALA A 82 -12.91 -13.02 19.05
CA ALA A 82 -13.22 -12.02 18.03
C ALA A 82 -14.07 -12.63 16.90
N LYS A 83 -13.72 -13.82 16.43
CA LYS A 83 -14.47 -14.58 15.38
C LYS A 83 -15.91 -14.93 15.78
N LYS A 84 -16.31 -14.79 17.04
CA LYS A 84 -17.72 -14.92 17.46
C LYS A 84 -18.60 -13.79 16.92
N ASN A 85 -18.01 -12.66 16.56
CA ASN A 85 -18.70 -11.60 15.84
C ASN A 85 -18.74 -11.94 14.34
N SER A 86 -19.93 -12.02 13.76
CA SER A 86 -20.16 -12.39 12.36
C SER A 86 -19.51 -11.43 11.33
N HIS A 87 -19.13 -10.22 11.77
CA HIS A 87 -18.44 -9.24 10.91
C HIS A 87 -16.93 -9.47 10.86
N ILE A 88 -16.37 -10.36 11.69
CA ILE A 88 -14.94 -10.68 11.70
C ILE A 88 -14.73 -12.01 10.98
N LEU A 89 -14.19 -11.95 9.78
CA LEU A 89 -13.99 -13.13 8.92
C LEU A 89 -12.76 -13.94 9.33
N ALA A 90 -11.64 -13.25 9.61
CA ALA A 90 -10.36 -13.86 9.92
C ALA A 90 -9.59 -13.06 10.96
N GLY A 91 -8.57 -13.66 11.56
CA GLY A 91 -7.64 -13.02 12.47
C GLY A 91 -6.31 -13.75 12.51
N ALA A 92 -5.23 -13.01 12.54
CA ALA A 92 -3.89 -13.52 12.67
C ALA A 92 -3.11 -12.77 13.75
N PRO A 93 -2.33 -13.44 14.59
CA PRO A 93 -1.47 -12.79 15.54
C PRO A 93 -0.25 -12.20 14.83
N PHE A 94 0.25 -11.08 15.33
CA PHE A 94 1.50 -10.50 14.88
C PHE A 94 2.27 -9.86 16.03
N VAL A 95 3.57 -9.72 15.85
CA VAL A 95 4.45 -8.91 16.70
C VAL A 95 5.12 -7.89 15.80
N ALA A 96 4.97 -6.61 16.11
CA ALA A 96 5.61 -5.54 15.36
C ALA A 96 6.73 -4.93 16.18
N GLY A 97 7.81 -4.55 15.51
CA GLY A 97 8.94 -3.88 16.09
C GLY A 97 9.86 -3.31 15.02
N GLN A 98 10.83 -2.55 15.45
CA GLN A 98 11.89 -2.05 14.57
C GLN A 98 13.18 -2.79 14.85
N GLY A 99 14.00 -2.89 13.83
CA GLY A 99 15.31 -3.52 13.92
C GLY A 99 16.27 -2.94 12.90
N PHE A 100 17.46 -3.50 12.85
CA PHE A 100 18.48 -3.12 11.88
C PHE A 100 18.96 -4.35 11.12
N ILE A 101 19.07 -4.23 9.81
CA ILE A 101 19.80 -5.17 8.98
C ILE A 101 21.24 -4.70 8.88
N LYS A 102 22.15 -5.61 9.15
CA LYS A 102 23.58 -5.41 8.86
C LYS A 102 23.98 -6.30 7.70
N GLN A 103 24.44 -5.67 6.62
CA GLN A 103 24.96 -6.34 5.42
C GLN A 103 26.32 -5.74 5.08
N GLY A 104 27.39 -6.47 5.40
CA GLY A 104 28.76 -5.94 5.32
C GLY A 104 28.96 -4.69 6.20
N PRO A 105 29.42 -3.56 5.63
CA PRO A 105 29.56 -2.30 6.36
C PRO A 105 28.24 -1.52 6.49
N ALA A 106 27.21 -1.87 5.75
CA ALA A 106 25.94 -1.15 5.73
C ALA A 106 25.04 -1.60 6.88
N ILE A 107 24.42 -0.63 7.55
CA ILE A 107 23.37 -0.83 8.56
C ILE A 107 22.16 0.01 8.14
N THR A 108 20.99 -0.61 8.09
CA THR A 108 19.73 0.08 7.77
C THR A 108 18.64 -0.29 8.74
N GLY A 109 17.83 0.69 9.14
CA GLY A 109 16.63 0.45 9.93
C GLY A 109 15.54 -0.20 9.08
N VAL A 110 14.83 -1.16 9.68
CA VAL A 110 13.71 -1.86 9.05
C VAL A 110 12.58 -2.05 10.04
N ASP A 111 11.35 -2.05 9.53
CA ASP A 111 10.18 -2.46 10.27
C ASP A 111 10.06 -3.97 10.20
N MET A 112 10.09 -4.62 11.37
CA MET A 112 10.01 -6.07 11.48
C MET A 112 8.61 -6.47 11.94
N ARG A 113 8.06 -7.49 11.31
CA ARG A 113 6.80 -8.09 11.73
C ARG A 113 6.93 -9.60 11.81
N GLY A 114 6.82 -10.13 13.04
CA GLY A 114 6.65 -11.55 13.26
C GLY A 114 5.21 -11.96 12.95
N ILE A 115 5.02 -12.94 12.08
CA ILE A 115 3.72 -13.39 11.61
C ILE A 115 3.55 -14.90 11.79
N ASP A 116 2.30 -15.35 11.88
CA ASP A 116 1.94 -16.74 11.66
C ASP A 116 1.64 -16.91 10.17
N TRP A 117 2.58 -17.48 9.41
CA TRP A 117 2.48 -17.59 7.95
C TRP A 117 1.25 -18.38 7.46
N LYS A 118 0.66 -19.23 8.32
CA LYS A 118 -0.54 -20.01 8.00
C LYS A 118 -1.80 -19.15 8.03
N LEU A 119 -1.88 -18.24 9.01
CA LEU A 119 -3.05 -17.37 9.22
C LEU A 119 -2.93 -16.04 8.49
N GLN A 120 -1.72 -15.58 8.22
CA GLN A 120 -1.48 -14.28 7.58
C GLN A 120 -2.19 -14.12 6.21
N PRO A 121 -2.24 -15.13 5.32
CA PRO A 121 -2.96 -15.01 4.05
C PRO A 121 -4.47 -14.85 4.18
N GLU A 122 -5.06 -15.16 5.35
CA GLU A 122 -6.49 -14.95 5.59
C GLU A 122 -6.82 -13.47 5.91
N VAL A 123 -5.82 -12.69 6.35
CA VAL A 123 -6.01 -11.31 6.80
C VAL A 123 -5.31 -10.26 5.92
N SER A 124 -4.44 -10.71 5.01
CA SER A 124 -3.72 -9.80 4.09
C SER A 124 -3.39 -10.50 2.77
N LYS A 125 -3.17 -9.72 1.73
CA LYS A 125 -2.79 -10.21 0.39
C LYS A 125 -1.26 -10.43 0.25
N ILE A 126 -0.51 -10.50 1.33
CA ILE A 126 0.96 -10.58 1.27
C ILE A 126 1.45 -11.80 0.46
N LYS A 127 0.70 -12.90 0.49
CA LYS A 127 0.99 -14.09 -0.32
C LYS A 127 0.92 -13.82 -1.82
N GLU A 128 0.01 -12.96 -2.26
CA GLU A 128 -0.15 -12.56 -3.67
C GLU A 128 0.99 -11.65 -4.14
N TYR A 129 1.61 -10.94 -3.21
CA TYR A 129 2.72 -10.03 -3.47
C TYR A 129 4.09 -10.74 -3.52
N MET A 130 4.15 -12.04 -3.21
CA MET A 130 5.40 -12.79 -3.33
C MET A 130 5.88 -12.84 -4.78
N LYS A 131 7.15 -12.48 -5.00
CA LYS A 131 7.83 -12.50 -6.31
C LYS A 131 8.79 -13.66 -6.44
N GLN A 132 9.52 -13.96 -5.36
CA GLN A 132 10.50 -15.04 -5.34
C GLN A 132 10.43 -15.76 -4.00
N GLY A 133 10.67 -17.06 -4.01
CA GLY A 133 10.68 -17.89 -2.80
C GLY A 133 9.29 -18.19 -2.27
N SER A 134 9.15 -18.34 -0.95
CA SER A 134 7.92 -18.73 -0.26
C SER A 134 7.68 -17.87 0.99
N LEU A 135 6.40 -17.67 1.33
CA LEU A 135 5.97 -17.05 2.61
C LEU A 135 6.02 -18.03 3.78
N GLU A 136 6.29 -19.33 3.55
CA GLU A 136 6.33 -20.38 4.57
C GLU A 136 7.62 -20.24 5.39
N ILE A 137 7.65 -19.29 6.30
CA ILE A 137 8.79 -18.95 7.16
C ILE A 137 8.72 -19.67 8.49
N GLU A 138 9.81 -20.31 8.86
CA GLU A 138 9.94 -21.03 10.15
C GLU A 138 11.29 -20.67 10.80
N GLY A 139 11.30 -20.57 12.14
CA GLY A 139 12.53 -20.27 12.88
C GLY A 139 13.21 -18.99 12.40
N ASN A 140 14.48 -19.09 12.06
CA ASN A 140 15.32 -17.96 11.62
C ASN A 140 15.24 -17.76 10.09
N GLU A 141 14.05 -17.78 9.53
CA GLU A 141 13.79 -17.42 8.13
C GLU A 141 13.07 -16.07 8.05
N VAL A 142 13.32 -15.33 6.96
CA VAL A 142 12.69 -14.04 6.71
C VAL A 142 12.25 -13.90 5.26
N VAL A 143 11.22 -13.11 5.08
CA VAL A 143 10.78 -12.58 3.79
C VAL A 143 10.90 -11.07 3.84
N MET A 144 11.47 -10.45 2.83
CA MET A 144 11.72 -9.01 2.80
C MET A 144 11.21 -8.37 1.51
N GLY A 145 11.09 -7.06 1.54
CA GLY A 145 10.73 -6.29 0.36
C GLY A 145 11.80 -6.37 -0.73
N GLU A 146 11.39 -6.47 -1.99
CA GLU A 146 12.26 -6.60 -3.14
C GLU A 146 13.20 -5.40 -3.32
N GLU A 147 12.71 -4.18 -3.04
CA GLU A 147 13.51 -2.94 -3.12
C GLU A 147 14.62 -2.92 -2.06
N LEU A 148 14.32 -3.41 -0.84
CA LEU A 148 15.30 -3.56 0.22
C LEU A 148 16.39 -4.57 -0.18
N ALA A 149 15.98 -5.71 -0.71
CA ALA A 149 16.89 -6.75 -1.16
C ALA A 149 17.78 -6.26 -2.33
N TRP A 150 17.19 -5.56 -3.28
CA TRP A 150 17.92 -4.99 -4.42
C TRP A 150 18.99 -3.99 -3.96
N ARG A 151 18.63 -3.08 -3.07
CA ARG A 151 19.54 -2.04 -2.55
C ARG A 151 20.81 -2.60 -1.90
N TYR A 152 20.68 -3.73 -1.24
CA TYR A 152 21.80 -4.37 -0.52
C TYR A 152 22.34 -5.61 -1.22
N ASN A 153 21.91 -5.86 -2.47
CA ASN A 153 22.29 -7.01 -3.30
C ASN A 153 22.07 -8.35 -2.55
N ILE A 154 20.92 -8.46 -1.87
CA ILE A 154 20.50 -9.65 -1.14
C ILE A 154 19.61 -10.50 -2.04
N LYS A 155 19.83 -11.81 -2.04
CA LYS A 155 19.07 -12.79 -2.84
C LYS A 155 18.39 -13.80 -1.94
N VAL A 156 17.39 -14.48 -2.48
CA VAL A 156 16.77 -15.63 -1.81
C VAL A 156 17.83 -16.70 -1.56
N GLY A 157 17.92 -17.16 -0.31
CA GLY A 157 18.92 -18.10 0.16
C GLY A 157 20.09 -17.48 0.92
N ASP A 158 20.31 -16.17 0.78
CA ASP A 158 21.38 -15.47 1.50
C ASP A 158 21.07 -15.41 2.99
N LYS A 159 22.13 -15.23 3.78
CA LYS A 159 22.06 -14.97 5.21
C LYS A 159 22.26 -13.49 5.48
N ILE A 160 21.40 -12.93 6.32
CA ILE A 160 21.47 -11.56 6.80
C ILE A 160 21.52 -11.52 8.32
N SER A 161 22.14 -10.49 8.88
CA SER A 161 22.15 -10.26 10.32
C SER A 161 21.09 -9.24 10.68
N LEU A 162 20.12 -9.64 11.50
CA LEU A 162 19.13 -8.76 12.09
C LEU A 162 19.51 -8.44 13.53
N ILE A 163 19.46 -7.16 13.87
CA ILE A 163 19.73 -6.65 15.21
C ILE A 163 18.43 -6.10 15.76
N SER A 164 17.92 -6.69 16.84
CA SER A 164 16.79 -6.16 17.58
C SER A 164 17.27 -5.15 18.63
N PRO A 165 16.66 -3.96 18.73
CA PRO A 165 16.97 -3.00 19.79
C PRO A 165 16.77 -3.57 21.20
N ALA A 166 15.88 -4.55 21.37
CA ALA A 166 15.60 -5.15 22.67
C ALA A 166 16.74 -6.05 23.20
N THR A 167 17.48 -6.70 22.30
CA THR A 167 18.54 -7.64 22.69
C THR A 167 19.94 -7.16 22.36
N ILE A 168 20.06 -6.18 21.46
CA ILE A 168 21.33 -5.63 20.91
C ILE A 168 22.22 -6.75 20.30
N GLN A 169 21.68 -7.94 20.14
CA GLN A 169 22.39 -9.08 19.57
C GLN A 169 22.04 -9.24 18.10
N ALA A 170 23.05 -9.46 17.28
CA ALA A 170 22.87 -9.79 15.89
C ALA A 170 22.49 -11.27 15.77
N THR A 171 21.35 -11.55 15.19
CA THR A 171 20.89 -12.90 14.90
C THR A 171 20.91 -13.12 13.41
N GLU A 172 21.46 -14.24 12.95
CA GLU A 172 21.44 -14.61 11.53
C GLU A 172 20.08 -15.16 11.12
N PHE A 173 19.58 -14.64 10.02
CA PHE A 173 18.37 -15.10 9.35
C PHE A 173 18.65 -15.45 7.90
N LYS A 174 17.97 -16.48 7.39
CA LYS A 174 18.02 -16.87 5.99
C LYS A 174 16.86 -16.21 5.23
N VAL A 175 17.17 -15.58 4.11
CA VAL A 175 16.15 -15.00 3.23
C VAL A 175 15.43 -16.11 2.49
N LYS A 176 14.15 -16.31 2.81
CA LYS A 176 13.27 -17.33 2.23
C LYS A 176 12.55 -16.86 0.97
N GLY A 177 12.27 -15.56 0.91
CA GLY A 177 11.54 -14.99 -0.22
C GLY A 177 11.59 -13.48 -0.27
N LEU A 178 11.14 -12.96 -1.40
CA LEU A 178 11.03 -11.52 -1.67
C LEU A 178 9.59 -11.21 -2.08
N PHE A 179 9.04 -10.11 -1.55
CA PHE A 179 7.73 -9.61 -1.94
C PHE A 179 7.84 -8.22 -2.58
N ASN A 180 6.86 -7.89 -3.41
CA ASN A 180 6.71 -6.57 -4.01
C ASN A 180 5.24 -6.17 -3.98
N THR A 181 4.91 -5.18 -3.15
CA THR A 181 3.55 -4.66 -2.99
C THR A 181 3.23 -3.57 -4.01
N GLY A 182 4.26 -3.01 -4.66
CA GLY A 182 4.19 -1.81 -5.48
C GLY A 182 4.15 -0.51 -4.67
N MET A 183 4.31 -0.59 -3.33
CA MET A 183 4.46 0.57 -2.46
C MET A 183 5.89 0.62 -1.91
N TYR A 184 6.64 1.62 -2.32
CA TYR A 184 8.03 1.80 -1.95
C TYR A 184 8.28 1.70 -0.42
N LEU A 185 7.37 2.25 0.39
CA LEU A 185 7.49 2.23 1.85
C LEU A 185 7.59 0.80 2.41
N TYR A 186 6.75 -0.11 1.91
CA TYR A 186 6.79 -1.51 2.34
C TYR A 186 7.93 -2.27 1.67
N ASP A 187 8.15 -2.04 0.38
CA ASP A 187 9.13 -2.78 -0.41
C ASP A 187 10.58 -2.44 -0.03
N SER A 188 10.82 -1.23 0.55
CA SER A 188 12.16 -0.75 0.93
C SER A 188 12.50 -0.86 2.41
N GLY A 189 11.53 -1.16 3.28
CA GLY A 189 11.75 -1.08 4.73
C GLY A 189 11.13 -2.20 5.54
N PHE A 190 10.40 -3.14 4.94
CA PHE A 190 9.64 -4.15 5.68
C PHE A 190 10.29 -5.53 5.63
N VAL A 191 10.34 -6.19 6.77
CA VAL A 191 10.84 -7.57 6.92
C VAL A 191 9.83 -8.39 7.72
N LEU A 192 9.45 -9.53 7.17
CA LEU A 192 8.57 -10.50 7.81
C LEU A 192 9.39 -11.66 8.36
N THR A 193 9.12 -12.05 9.59
CA THR A 193 9.74 -13.20 10.26
C THR A 193 8.68 -14.09 10.90
N SER A 194 9.06 -15.27 11.35
CA SER A 194 8.16 -16.14 12.10
C SER A 194 7.90 -15.57 13.51
N ILE A 195 6.66 -15.73 13.99
CA ILE A 195 6.30 -15.40 15.39
C ILE A 195 6.75 -16.50 16.36
N LYS A 196 7.17 -17.66 15.85
CA LYS A 196 7.63 -18.81 16.63
C LYS A 196 9.14 -18.92 16.61
#